data_211946eee1e042babaaa68816acda222
#
_entry.id   211946eee1e042babaaa68816acda222
#
_cell.length_a   1.000
_cell.length_b   1.000
_cell.length_c   1.000
_cell.angle_alpha   90.00
_cell.angle_beta   90.00
_cell.angle_gamma   90.00
#
_symmetry.space_group_name_H-M   'P 1'
#
loop_
_entity.id
_entity.type
_entity.pdbx_description
1 polymer ?
#
loop_
_entity_poly.entity_id
_entity_poly.type
_entity_poly.pdbx_seq_one_letter_code
_entity_poly.pdbx_strand_id
1 'polypeptide(L)'
;ILLVFTGLPRVGWKKFLQIAGCGALLGLHWMLFYGSIKMSNVSIGVVCYAMVGFFTAFFEPLVFRRRVAWIEVLFACFTLCGLLCIFSFDTRYRSGILVGMLSSAAAALYTIFNKKVSVGVRSRTMLMYQMAGGLLGVSLIIPVYLWCFPSDTPVMVLPDGANLWWMLCHALFCTAGLYILQIQVLKSLSAFTVN
;
A
#
# COMPACT_ATOMS: atom_id res chain seq x y z
N ILE A 1 -4.72 19.66 4.97
CA ILE A 1 -3.74 20.09 6.01
C ILE A 1 -2.37 20.35 5.36
N LEU A 2 -1.73 19.42 4.66
CA LEU A 2 -0.42 19.63 4.02
C LEU A 2 -0.42 20.77 2.99
N LEU A 3 -1.50 20.94 2.23
CA LEU A 3 -1.69 22.05 1.27
C LEU A 3 -1.68 23.44 1.93
N VAL A 4 -2.28 23.56 3.12
CA VAL A 4 -2.36 24.83 3.86
C VAL A 4 -0.97 25.32 4.26
N PHE A 5 -0.05 24.39 4.59
CA PHE A 5 1.29 24.74 5.10
C PHE A 5 2.38 24.81 4.04
N THR A 6 2.18 24.28 2.84
CA THR A 6 3.29 24.15 1.85
C THR A 6 3.04 24.78 0.50
N GLY A 7 1.82 25.26 0.23
CA GLY A 7 1.40 25.68 -1.12
C GLY A 7 1.38 24.49 -2.11
N LEU A 8 0.91 24.73 -3.33
CA LEU A 8 0.91 23.73 -4.41
C LEU A 8 2.29 23.70 -5.10
N PRO A 9 3.15 22.72 -4.79
CA PRO A 9 4.45 22.61 -5.44
C PRO A 9 4.24 22.13 -6.89
N ARG A 10 4.75 22.89 -7.85
CA ARG A 10 4.63 22.57 -9.27
C ARG A 10 5.60 21.45 -9.64
N VAL A 11 5.07 20.37 -10.20
CA VAL A 11 5.85 19.28 -10.84
C VAL A 11 5.42 19.18 -12.30
N GLY A 12 6.33 18.74 -13.18
CA GLY A 12 5.97 18.51 -14.58
C GLY A 12 4.90 17.42 -14.73
N TRP A 13 4.04 17.54 -15.76
CA TRP A 13 2.88 16.67 -15.97
C TRP A 13 3.23 15.15 -15.95
N LYS A 14 4.31 14.77 -16.62
CA LYS A 14 4.78 13.36 -16.62
C LYS A 14 5.10 12.86 -15.20
N LYS A 15 5.77 13.70 -14.41
CA LYS A 15 6.12 13.37 -13.02
C LYS A 15 4.90 13.31 -12.12
N PHE A 16 3.95 14.21 -12.33
CA PHE A 16 2.65 14.19 -11.65
C PHE A 16 1.92 12.85 -11.87
N LEU A 17 1.79 12.43 -13.15
CA LEU A 17 1.13 11.14 -13.47
C LEU A 17 1.83 9.94 -12.83
N GLN A 18 3.16 9.93 -12.81
CA GLN A 18 3.92 8.86 -12.15
C GLN A 18 3.65 8.82 -10.64
N ILE A 19 3.63 9.98 -9.98
CA ILE A 19 3.36 10.08 -8.54
C ILE A 19 1.91 9.70 -8.23
N ALA A 20 0.95 10.20 -9.01
CA ALA A 20 -0.47 9.88 -8.86
C ALA A 20 -0.74 8.38 -9.11
N GLY A 21 -0.07 7.79 -10.10
CA GLY A 21 -0.13 6.35 -10.35
C GLY A 21 0.39 5.51 -9.18
N CYS A 22 1.47 5.94 -8.51
CA CYS A 22 1.91 5.32 -7.26
C CYS A 22 0.84 5.44 -6.18
N GLY A 23 0.15 6.60 -6.09
CA GLY A 23 -0.95 6.79 -5.16
C GLY A 23 -2.14 5.89 -5.44
N ALA A 24 -2.52 5.73 -6.71
CA ALA A 24 -3.58 4.81 -7.10
C ALA A 24 -3.24 3.35 -6.75
N LEU A 25 -1.99 2.94 -6.94
CA LEU A 25 -1.51 1.62 -6.55
C LEU A 25 -1.55 1.41 -5.03
N LEU A 26 -1.23 2.45 -4.25
CA LEU A 26 -1.40 2.43 -2.79
C LEU A 26 -2.86 2.30 -2.39
N GLY A 27 -3.76 3.03 -3.06
CA GLY A 27 -5.21 2.91 -2.85
C GLY A 27 -5.71 1.50 -3.14
N LEU A 28 -5.27 0.90 -4.24
CA LEU A 28 -5.58 -0.49 -4.59
C LEU A 28 -5.08 -1.47 -3.52
N HIS A 29 -3.84 -1.29 -3.04
CA HIS A 29 -3.31 -2.07 -1.93
C HIS A 29 -4.23 -2.01 -0.71
N TRP A 30 -4.66 -0.82 -0.28
CA TRP A 30 -5.56 -0.68 0.87
C TRP A 30 -6.90 -1.36 0.66
N MET A 31 -7.50 -1.21 -0.53
CA MET A 31 -8.77 -1.88 -0.85
C MET A 31 -8.64 -3.40 -0.74
N LEU A 32 -7.57 -3.98 -1.30
CA LEU A 32 -7.30 -5.41 -1.22
C LEU A 32 -7.00 -5.85 0.22
N PHE A 33 -6.26 -5.05 0.99
CA PHE A 33 -5.92 -5.35 2.39
C PHE A 33 -7.18 -5.42 3.26
N TYR A 34 -8.01 -4.38 3.23
CA TYR A 34 -9.28 -4.39 3.97
C TYR A 34 -10.27 -5.41 3.43
N GLY A 35 -10.25 -5.66 2.13
CA GLY A 35 -11.02 -6.75 1.51
C GLY A 35 -10.62 -8.13 2.07
N SER A 36 -9.33 -8.39 2.19
CA SER A 36 -8.80 -9.60 2.80
C SER A 36 -9.28 -9.77 4.25
N ILE A 37 -9.22 -8.70 5.05
CA ILE A 37 -9.71 -8.70 6.44
C ILE A 37 -11.21 -9.02 6.51
N LYS A 38 -12.02 -8.42 5.63
CA LYS A 38 -13.46 -8.70 5.56
C LYS A 38 -13.78 -10.14 5.15
N MET A 39 -12.99 -10.73 4.26
CA MET A 39 -13.16 -12.10 3.78
C MET A 39 -12.55 -13.14 4.72
N SER A 40 -11.79 -12.72 5.74
CA SER A 40 -11.14 -13.59 6.70
C SER A 40 -11.20 -13.01 8.12
N ASN A 41 -10.09 -12.49 8.60
CA ASN A 41 -9.95 -11.74 9.85
C ASN A 41 -8.68 -10.87 9.84
N VAL A 42 -8.53 -10.03 10.87
CA VAL A 42 -7.40 -9.09 10.98
C VAL A 42 -6.05 -9.83 11.02
N SER A 43 -5.97 -10.94 11.75
CA SER A 43 -4.72 -11.70 11.89
C SER A 43 -4.24 -12.26 10.55
N ILE A 44 -5.15 -12.80 9.73
CA ILE A 44 -4.83 -13.30 8.39
C ILE A 44 -4.40 -12.15 7.48
N GLY A 45 -5.11 -11.02 7.49
CA GLY A 45 -4.72 -9.85 6.70
C GLY A 45 -3.31 -9.36 7.03
N VAL A 46 -2.97 -9.25 8.32
CA VAL A 46 -1.65 -8.81 8.77
C VAL A 46 -0.56 -9.83 8.44
N VAL A 47 -0.84 -11.12 8.62
CA VAL A 47 0.12 -12.18 8.27
C VAL A 47 0.37 -12.24 6.76
N CYS A 48 -0.67 -12.08 5.93
CA CYS A 48 -0.50 -11.96 4.49
C CYS A 48 0.36 -10.73 4.12
N TYR A 49 0.23 -9.61 4.85
CA TYR A 49 1.04 -8.42 4.62
C TYR A 49 2.54 -8.66 4.80
N ALA A 50 2.96 -9.59 5.65
CA ALA A 50 4.36 -9.99 5.77
C ALA A 50 4.98 -10.50 4.46
N MET A 51 4.14 -10.93 3.48
CA MET A 51 4.60 -11.31 2.14
C MET A 51 5.10 -10.14 1.28
N VAL A 52 4.97 -8.90 1.73
CA VAL A 52 5.50 -7.73 1.01
C VAL A 52 7.00 -7.87 0.77
N GLY A 53 7.76 -8.31 1.78
CA GLY A 53 9.20 -8.59 1.65
C GLY A 53 9.51 -9.66 0.60
N PHE A 54 8.72 -10.74 0.56
CA PHE A 54 8.84 -11.79 -0.45
C PHE A 54 8.66 -11.21 -1.87
N PHE A 55 7.56 -10.51 -2.13
CA PHE A 55 7.32 -9.92 -3.44
C PHE A 55 8.39 -8.87 -3.82
N THR A 56 8.87 -8.10 -2.83
CA THR A 56 9.91 -7.09 -3.07
C THR A 56 11.22 -7.72 -3.49
N ALA A 57 11.64 -8.83 -2.88
CA ALA A 57 12.87 -9.55 -3.24
C ALA A 57 12.91 -9.97 -4.73
N PHE A 58 11.73 -10.26 -5.31
CA PHE A 58 11.62 -10.62 -6.73
C PHE A 58 11.36 -9.41 -7.64
N PHE A 59 10.48 -8.49 -7.24
CA PHE A 59 10.08 -7.38 -8.10
C PHE A 59 11.13 -6.26 -8.18
N GLU A 60 11.86 -5.98 -7.09
CA GLU A 60 12.86 -4.89 -7.07
C GLU A 60 13.99 -5.14 -8.09
N PRO A 61 14.61 -6.34 -8.18
CA PRO A 61 15.58 -6.66 -9.21
C PRO A 61 15.05 -6.49 -10.64
N LEU A 62 13.80 -6.89 -10.90
CA LEU A 62 13.16 -6.76 -12.21
C LEU A 62 12.98 -5.28 -12.61
N VAL A 63 12.50 -4.44 -11.70
CA VAL A 63 12.22 -3.01 -11.98
C VAL A 63 13.51 -2.20 -12.12
N PHE A 64 14.52 -2.48 -11.31
CA PHE A 64 15.80 -1.77 -11.33
C PHE A 64 16.87 -2.46 -12.18
N ARG A 65 16.54 -3.60 -12.82
CA ARG A 65 17.49 -4.40 -13.64
C ARG A 65 18.79 -4.70 -12.90
N ARG A 66 18.68 -4.99 -11.59
CA ARG A 66 19.81 -5.39 -10.74
C ARG A 66 19.88 -6.91 -10.59
N ARG A 67 21.02 -7.42 -10.16
CA ARG A 67 21.14 -8.85 -9.81
C ARG A 67 20.31 -9.14 -8.55
N VAL A 68 19.71 -10.32 -8.52
CA VAL A 68 18.98 -10.83 -7.37
C VAL A 68 19.98 -11.07 -6.24
N ALA A 69 19.70 -10.55 -5.05
CA ALA A 69 20.49 -10.81 -3.86
C ALA A 69 20.00 -12.11 -3.19
N TRP A 70 20.80 -13.16 -3.24
CA TRP A 70 20.42 -14.48 -2.71
C TRP A 70 20.00 -14.45 -1.24
N ILE A 71 20.58 -13.57 -0.44
CA ILE A 71 20.21 -13.40 0.97
C ILE A 71 18.78 -12.87 1.12
N GLU A 72 18.34 -11.94 0.24
CA GLU A 72 16.97 -11.42 0.21
C GLU A 72 15.98 -12.55 -0.15
N VAL A 73 16.35 -13.41 -1.12
CA VAL A 73 15.54 -14.58 -1.51
C VAL A 73 15.45 -15.59 -0.37
N LEU A 74 16.54 -15.84 0.34
CA LEU A 74 16.55 -16.74 1.48
C LEU A 74 15.56 -16.27 2.56
N PHE A 75 15.62 -15.01 2.97
CA PHE A 75 14.66 -14.45 3.93
C PHE A 75 13.22 -14.48 3.41
N ALA A 76 13.01 -14.19 2.12
CA ALA A 76 11.71 -14.31 1.47
C ALA A 76 11.16 -15.74 1.53
N CYS A 77 11.99 -16.76 1.31
CA CYS A 77 11.60 -18.15 1.45
C CYS A 77 11.24 -18.52 2.89
N PHE A 78 11.97 -18.03 3.88
CA PHE A 78 11.61 -18.24 5.30
C PHE A 78 10.24 -17.63 5.62
N THR A 79 9.96 -16.42 5.14
CA THR A 79 8.64 -15.78 5.31
C THR A 79 7.54 -16.62 4.67
N LEU A 80 7.77 -17.13 3.45
CA LEU A 80 6.82 -17.99 2.75
C LEU A 80 6.58 -19.31 3.51
N CYS A 81 7.63 -19.96 3.98
CA CYS A 81 7.52 -21.19 4.79
C CYS A 81 6.71 -20.94 6.06
N GLY A 82 6.98 -19.86 6.79
CA GLY A 82 6.20 -19.47 7.96
C GLY A 82 4.72 -19.29 7.64
N LEU A 83 4.42 -18.59 6.53
CA LEU A 83 3.06 -18.39 6.06
C LEU A 83 2.36 -19.70 5.71
N LEU A 84 3.03 -20.60 5.00
CA LEU A 84 2.50 -21.91 4.64
C LEU A 84 2.21 -22.76 5.90
N CYS A 85 3.07 -22.70 6.91
CA CYS A 85 2.81 -23.37 8.20
C CYS A 85 1.56 -22.83 8.88
N ILE A 86 1.31 -21.52 8.83
CA ILE A 86 0.13 -20.91 9.44
C ILE A 86 -1.14 -21.29 8.67
N PHE A 87 -1.12 -21.25 7.34
CA PHE A 87 -2.30 -21.41 6.50
C PHE A 87 -2.58 -22.85 6.03
N SER A 88 -1.64 -23.78 6.17
CA SER A 88 -1.85 -25.18 5.80
C SER A 88 -3.00 -25.84 6.58
N PHE A 89 -3.33 -25.32 7.74
CA PHE A 89 -4.38 -25.86 8.63
C PHE A 89 -5.74 -25.17 8.47
N ASP A 90 -5.83 -24.02 7.78
CA ASP A 90 -7.07 -23.24 7.68
C ASP A 90 -7.52 -23.07 6.24
N THR A 91 -8.33 -24.02 5.76
CA THR A 91 -8.91 -23.99 4.42
C THR A 91 -10.11 -23.03 4.29
N ARG A 92 -10.63 -22.53 5.42
CA ARG A 92 -11.86 -21.72 5.49
C ARG A 92 -11.68 -20.34 4.85
N TYR A 93 -10.48 -19.76 4.94
CA TYR A 93 -10.23 -18.37 4.54
C TYR A 93 -9.40 -18.22 3.26
N ARG A 94 -9.43 -19.20 2.35
CA ARG A 94 -8.62 -19.22 1.11
C ARG A 94 -8.77 -17.97 0.26
N SER A 95 -10.00 -17.49 0.06
CA SER A 95 -10.25 -16.26 -0.71
C SER A 95 -9.66 -15.03 -0.04
N GLY A 96 -9.83 -14.88 1.27
CA GLY A 96 -9.22 -13.79 2.04
C GLY A 96 -7.69 -13.80 1.98
N ILE A 97 -7.07 -14.99 2.05
CA ILE A 97 -5.62 -15.17 1.91
C ILE A 97 -5.15 -14.75 0.52
N LEU A 98 -5.84 -15.19 -0.55
CA LEU A 98 -5.47 -14.81 -1.92
C LEU A 98 -5.54 -13.29 -2.14
N VAL A 99 -6.61 -12.66 -1.67
CA VAL A 99 -6.77 -11.20 -1.73
C VAL A 99 -5.68 -10.49 -0.91
N GLY A 100 -5.32 -11.02 0.27
CA GLY A 100 -4.22 -10.53 1.10
C GLY A 100 -2.85 -10.64 0.43
N MET A 101 -2.59 -11.73 -0.26
CA MET A 101 -1.36 -11.90 -1.05
C MET A 101 -1.30 -10.91 -2.23
N LEU A 102 -2.41 -10.70 -2.93
CA LEU A 102 -2.49 -9.68 -4.00
C LEU A 102 -2.27 -8.26 -3.44
N SER A 103 -2.81 -7.98 -2.26
CA SER A 103 -2.55 -6.73 -1.54
C SER A 103 -1.06 -6.54 -1.28
N SER A 104 -0.37 -7.58 -0.81
CA SER A 104 1.06 -7.54 -0.51
C SER A 104 1.91 -7.36 -1.76
N ALA A 105 1.54 -7.99 -2.87
CA ALA A 105 2.18 -7.74 -4.17
C ALA A 105 2.00 -6.28 -4.63
N ALA A 106 0.80 -5.71 -4.46
CA ALA A 106 0.55 -4.30 -4.78
C ALA A 106 1.36 -3.36 -3.87
N ALA A 107 1.49 -3.66 -2.56
CA ALA A 107 2.32 -2.90 -1.63
C ALA A 107 3.82 -2.95 -2.02
N ALA A 108 4.33 -4.11 -2.40
CA ALA A 108 5.70 -4.26 -2.88
C ALA A 108 5.96 -3.40 -4.13
N LEU A 109 5.07 -3.47 -5.11
CA LEU A 109 5.15 -2.63 -6.32
C LEU A 109 5.07 -1.14 -5.98
N TYR A 110 4.16 -0.76 -5.07
CA TYR A 110 4.06 0.62 -4.59
C TYR A 110 5.39 1.09 -4.00
N THR A 111 6.01 0.34 -3.10
CA THR A 111 7.28 0.72 -2.46
C THR A 111 8.41 0.86 -3.49
N ILE A 112 8.50 -0.07 -4.46
CA ILE A 112 9.50 -0.08 -5.52
C ILE A 112 9.31 1.13 -6.46
N PHE A 113 8.09 1.38 -6.94
CA PHE A 113 7.81 2.54 -7.80
C PHE A 113 7.94 3.85 -7.03
N ASN A 114 7.54 3.88 -5.76
CA ASN A 114 7.72 5.03 -4.88
C ASN A 114 9.19 5.42 -4.80
N LYS A 115 10.09 4.46 -4.57
CA LYS A 115 11.55 4.68 -4.61
C LYS A 115 11.98 5.27 -5.95
N LYS A 116 11.59 4.66 -7.07
CA LYS A 116 11.96 5.10 -8.42
C LYS A 116 11.50 6.53 -8.72
N VAL A 117 10.30 6.89 -8.27
CA VAL A 117 9.67 8.20 -8.55
C VAL A 117 10.11 9.28 -7.55
N SER A 118 10.58 8.91 -6.35
CA SER A 118 10.96 9.86 -5.30
C SER A 118 12.19 10.71 -5.61
N VAL A 119 13.01 10.30 -6.57
CA VAL A 119 14.25 11.00 -6.95
C VAL A 119 13.93 12.41 -7.44
N GLY A 120 14.58 13.41 -6.83
CA GLY A 120 14.42 14.83 -7.18
C GLY A 120 13.10 15.46 -6.69
N VAL A 121 12.29 14.76 -5.90
CA VAL A 121 11.02 15.29 -5.38
C VAL A 121 11.05 15.36 -3.85
N ARG A 122 10.53 16.45 -3.28
CA ARG A 122 10.38 16.58 -1.83
C ARG A 122 9.33 15.57 -1.33
N SER A 123 9.61 14.88 -0.21
CA SER A 123 8.72 13.83 0.31
C SER A 123 7.30 14.32 0.60
N ARG A 124 7.14 15.55 1.11
CA ARG A 124 5.82 16.17 1.31
C ARG A 124 5.03 16.35 0.01
N THR A 125 5.69 16.88 -1.04
CA THR A 125 5.10 17.04 -2.37
C THR A 125 4.65 15.70 -2.93
N MET A 126 5.51 14.70 -2.79
CA MET A 126 5.24 13.36 -3.28
C MET A 126 4.02 12.77 -2.57
N LEU A 127 3.94 12.84 -1.23
CA LEU A 127 2.80 12.36 -0.48
C LEU A 127 1.50 13.05 -0.89
N MET A 128 1.50 14.37 -1.09
CA MET A 128 0.30 15.11 -1.50
C MET A 128 -0.29 14.59 -2.81
N TYR A 129 0.55 14.44 -3.83
CA TYR A 129 0.09 13.93 -5.14
C TYR A 129 -0.26 12.45 -5.10
N GLN A 130 0.40 11.66 -4.25
CA GLN A 130 0.02 10.26 -4.03
C GLN A 130 -1.34 10.15 -3.36
N MET A 131 -1.62 10.95 -2.33
CA MET A 131 -2.93 10.94 -1.68
C MET A 131 -4.04 11.37 -2.63
N ALA A 132 -3.80 12.39 -3.47
CA ALA A 132 -4.74 12.78 -4.53
C ALA A 132 -4.95 11.66 -5.55
N GLY A 133 -3.88 11.04 -6.02
CA GLY A 133 -3.93 9.90 -6.96
C GLY A 133 -4.63 8.68 -6.36
N GLY A 134 -4.37 8.38 -5.08
CA GLY A 134 -5.06 7.32 -4.33
C GLY A 134 -6.55 7.58 -4.19
N LEU A 135 -6.92 8.80 -3.81
CA LEU A 135 -8.32 9.20 -3.69
C LEU A 135 -9.05 9.05 -5.03
N LEU A 136 -8.47 9.58 -6.13
CA LEU A 136 -9.05 9.44 -7.46
C LEU A 136 -9.15 7.98 -7.88
N GLY A 137 -8.11 7.17 -7.68
CA GLY A 137 -8.11 5.75 -8.02
C GLY A 137 -9.20 4.98 -7.27
N VAL A 138 -9.30 5.16 -5.96
CA VAL A 138 -10.34 4.54 -5.14
C VAL A 138 -11.73 5.01 -5.56
N SER A 139 -11.92 6.32 -5.78
CA SER A 139 -13.21 6.89 -6.22
C SER A 139 -13.68 6.35 -7.57
N LEU A 140 -12.78 5.99 -8.48
CA LEU A 140 -13.12 5.37 -9.75
C LEU A 140 -13.46 3.88 -9.61
N ILE A 141 -12.82 3.18 -8.68
CA ILE A 141 -13.02 1.73 -8.48
C ILE A 141 -14.29 1.45 -7.67
N ILE A 142 -14.62 2.28 -6.67
CA ILE A 142 -15.78 2.06 -5.79
C ILE A 142 -17.10 1.89 -6.57
N PRO A 143 -17.48 2.76 -7.53
CA PRO A 143 -18.71 2.60 -8.28
C PRO A 143 -18.76 1.28 -9.06
N VAL A 144 -17.64 0.87 -9.68
CA VAL A 144 -17.55 -0.39 -10.42
C VAL A 144 -17.69 -1.58 -9.46
N TYR A 145 -17.03 -1.50 -8.31
CA TYR A 145 -17.13 -2.53 -7.26
C TYR A 145 -18.57 -2.69 -6.78
N LEU A 146 -19.27 -1.59 -6.48
CA LEU A 146 -20.66 -1.60 -6.02
C LEU A 146 -21.65 -2.07 -7.08
N TRP A 147 -21.35 -1.81 -8.35
CA TRP A 147 -22.15 -2.35 -9.45
C TRP A 147 -22.00 -3.87 -9.58
N CYS A 148 -20.78 -4.39 -9.42
CA CYS A 148 -20.51 -5.84 -9.46
C CYS A 148 -20.95 -6.57 -8.18
N PHE A 149 -20.87 -5.90 -7.03
CA PHE A 149 -21.15 -6.45 -5.70
C PHE A 149 -22.06 -5.49 -4.93
N PRO A 150 -23.37 -5.49 -5.20
CA PRO A 150 -24.32 -4.64 -4.50
C PRO A 150 -24.23 -4.85 -2.98
N SER A 151 -24.29 -3.77 -2.22
CA SER A 151 -24.24 -3.80 -0.75
C SER A 151 -25.58 -3.37 -0.18
N ASP A 152 -26.15 -4.18 0.71
CA ASP A 152 -27.39 -3.86 1.45
C ASP A 152 -27.15 -2.84 2.57
N THR A 153 -25.88 -2.53 2.88
CA THR A 153 -25.52 -1.55 3.89
C THR A 153 -25.10 -0.23 3.25
N PRO A 154 -25.39 0.92 3.90
CA PRO A 154 -24.95 2.22 3.40
C PRO A 154 -23.43 2.27 3.25
N VAL A 155 -22.96 2.64 2.06
CA VAL A 155 -21.52 2.70 1.73
C VAL A 155 -20.83 3.88 2.43
N MET A 156 -21.58 4.93 2.72
CA MET A 156 -21.11 6.11 3.42
C MET A 156 -21.89 6.27 4.73
N VAL A 157 -21.22 6.00 5.84
CA VAL A 157 -21.72 6.29 7.19
C VAL A 157 -20.81 7.36 7.78
N LEU A 158 -21.38 8.48 8.22
CA LEU A 158 -20.61 9.50 8.92
C LEU A 158 -20.20 8.93 10.27
N PRO A 159 -18.89 8.97 10.61
CA PRO A 159 -18.42 8.52 11.90
C PRO A 159 -18.93 9.45 13.00
N ASP A 160 -19.16 8.90 14.20
CA ASP A 160 -19.42 9.70 15.40
C ASP A 160 -18.18 10.52 15.79
N GLY A 161 -18.34 11.47 16.74
CA GLY A 161 -17.27 12.39 17.10
C GLY A 161 -16.02 11.70 17.65
N ALA A 162 -16.17 10.60 18.37
CA ALA A 162 -15.04 9.82 18.90
C ALA A 162 -14.30 9.09 17.78
N ASN A 163 -15.01 8.44 16.88
CA ASN A 163 -14.44 7.77 15.72
C ASN A 163 -13.79 8.77 14.75
N LEU A 164 -14.39 9.95 14.56
CA LEU A 164 -13.81 11.03 13.76
C LEU A 164 -12.46 11.48 14.34
N TRP A 165 -12.36 11.64 15.66
CA TRP A 165 -11.11 12.00 16.33
C TRP A 165 -10.01 10.94 16.08
N TRP A 166 -10.31 9.65 16.27
CA TRP A 166 -9.37 8.57 16.02
C TRP A 166 -8.96 8.49 14.54
N MET A 167 -9.90 8.72 13.62
CA MET A 167 -9.59 8.79 12.18
C MET A 167 -8.65 9.95 11.85
N LEU A 168 -8.83 11.12 12.46
CA LEU A 168 -7.92 12.26 12.29
C LEU A 168 -6.53 11.98 12.86
N CYS A 169 -6.44 11.39 14.04
CA CYS A 169 -5.16 10.96 14.61
C CYS A 169 -4.45 9.95 13.70
N HIS A 170 -5.17 8.95 13.21
CA HIS A 170 -4.62 7.95 12.28
C HIS A 170 -4.14 8.60 10.97
N ALA A 171 -4.92 9.50 10.39
CA ALA A 171 -4.55 10.20 9.16
C ALA A 171 -3.31 11.10 9.34
N LEU A 172 -3.15 11.76 10.47
CA LEU A 172 -2.02 12.66 10.72
C LEU A 172 -0.75 11.90 11.08
N PHE A 173 -0.81 11.00 12.06
CA PHE A 173 0.37 10.31 12.57
C PHE A 173 0.72 9.07 11.76
N CYS A 174 -0.23 8.16 11.58
CA CYS A 174 0.03 6.88 10.92
C CYS A 174 0.08 7.00 9.40
N THR A 175 -0.68 7.90 8.78
CA THR A 175 -0.63 8.07 7.33
C THR A 175 0.36 9.15 6.94
N ALA A 176 0.10 10.43 7.26
CA ALA A 176 0.95 11.51 6.79
C ALA A 176 2.38 11.43 7.37
N GLY A 177 2.53 11.18 8.67
CA GLY A 177 3.82 11.10 9.34
C GLY A 177 4.66 9.93 8.83
N LEU A 178 4.12 8.72 8.90
CA LEU A 178 4.86 7.51 8.52
C LEU A 178 5.18 7.45 7.02
N TYR A 179 4.27 7.86 6.13
CA TYR A 179 4.56 7.86 4.70
C TYR A 179 5.60 8.91 4.29
N ILE A 180 5.63 10.09 4.93
CA ILE A 180 6.71 11.05 4.72
C ILE A 180 8.06 10.43 5.12
N LEU A 181 8.11 9.79 6.28
CA LEU A 181 9.31 9.12 6.77
C LEU A 181 9.71 7.97 5.83
N GLN A 182 8.78 7.11 5.43
CA GLN A 182 9.02 6.03 4.48
C GLN A 182 9.63 6.54 3.17
N ILE A 183 9.07 7.61 2.59
CA ILE A 183 9.60 8.22 1.36
C ILE A 183 11.02 8.75 1.58
N GLN A 184 11.33 9.30 2.77
CA GLN A 184 12.68 9.78 3.08
C GLN A 184 13.66 8.62 3.16
N VAL A 185 13.30 7.56 3.87
CA VAL A 185 14.14 6.37 4.06
C VAL A 185 14.38 5.64 2.73
N LEU A 186 13.37 5.53 1.87
CA LEU A 186 13.47 4.91 0.54
C LEU A 186 14.47 5.61 -0.40
N LYS A 187 14.83 6.88 -0.14
CA LYS A 187 15.85 7.58 -0.93
C LYS A 187 17.26 7.06 -0.66
N SER A 188 17.50 6.46 0.49
CA SER A 188 18.80 5.95 0.92
C SER A 188 18.88 4.43 1.02
N LEU A 189 17.77 3.75 1.30
CA LEU A 189 17.73 2.30 1.49
C LEU A 189 17.09 1.57 0.30
N SER A 190 17.26 0.23 0.24
CA SER A 190 16.55 -0.61 -0.73
C SER A 190 15.07 -0.72 -0.37
N ALA A 191 14.21 -1.01 -1.35
CA ALA A 191 12.80 -1.27 -1.07
C ALA A 191 12.63 -2.52 -0.21
N PHE A 192 13.47 -3.53 -0.40
CA PHE A 192 13.51 -4.73 0.44
C PHE A 192 13.81 -4.42 1.91
N THR A 193 14.78 -3.52 2.18
CA THR A 193 15.16 -3.15 3.55
C THR A 193 14.06 -2.37 4.28
N VAL A 194 13.20 -1.67 3.53
CA VAL A 194 12.11 -0.85 4.09
C VAL A 194 10.84 -1.67 4.34
N ASN A 195 10.61 -2.74 3.58
CA ASN A 195 9.48 -3.66 3.71
C ASN A 195 9.80 -4.84 4.63
#